data_a0ac148cdc4bbe947506cbcb647d8df3
#
_entry.id   a0ac148cdc4bbe947506cbcb647d8df3
#
_cell.length_a   1.000
_cell.length_b   1.000
_cell.length_c   1.000
_cell.angle_alpha   90.00
_cell.angle_beta   90.00
_cell.angle_gamma   90.00
#
_symmetry.space_group_name_H-M   'P 1'
#
loop_
_entity.id
_entity.type
_entity.pdbx_description
1 polymer ?
#
loop_
_entity_poly.entity_id
_entity_poly.type
_entity_poly.pdbx_seq_one_letter_code
_entity_poly.pdbx_strand_id
1 'polypeptide(L)'
;MRKKNSIINMIVGLVGQLLNMLLSFGGRMVFVHYLSQEYLGVNGLFGDVLGMLNLAELGIGSAMIFSMYRPAAQNDEKQLARLMNLYRTLYRIVALAVLGIGLALMPFLPRLMKGGEGVENLQLIYLLYLLQAVTSYLLSYKNAIYQAYQKAYIRKAVDQIIGIVRLILQIVVLVTTRNFILYLIIQLFMPMLTSAIIWARADREFPYLKQYKELPEPQERKAIFKNVGALSLHKLATVIVRSTDNLIMSAFDGLATVGIYSNYKLVLMNVNNLLGHVTGAFTASIGNLNALEGRKRVYEIFRILDFAAFLLYGYLSGGLVTLINFFIRMIFGEEYLFSMTVVVIIIAEFFISGLRQMGLQFREALGLFWYDRYKALAEAIINLVVSLILVRRFGVAGIIGGTIISSLLTCVWFEPYVLMRYGIEEDWQKKLRRYFMDYIVRWVVVAGVSAVSYWIFQLMPQTNFLWFIVQGLIYTAIFAAVVLTVYGRTPEFQYLLEMTVRKLKKKLRGGE
;
A
#
# COMPACT_ATOMS: atom_id res chain seq x y z
N MET A 1 -8.07 29.68 3.74
CA MET A 1 -7.06 28.93 2.95
C MET A 1 -6.99 27.43 3.32
N ARG A 2 -6.85 27.02 4.60
CA ARG A 2 -6.67 25.60 5.00
C ARG A 2 -7.78 24.66 4.50
N LYS A 3 -9.08 24.99 4.67
CA LYS A 3 -10.20 24.15 4.18
C LYS A 3 -10.18 23.97 2.65
N LYS A 4 -9.87 25.04 1.90
CA LYS A 4 -9.77 24.99 0.43
C LYS A 4 -8.64 24.03 -0.01
N ASN A 5 -7.45 24.15 0.58
CA ASN A 5 -6.32 23.28 0.25
C ASN A 5 -6.59 21.80 0.62
N SER A 6 -7.30 21.55 1.72
CA SER A 6 -7.69 20.18 2.12
C SER A 6 -8.63 19.54 1.08
N ILE A 7 -9.63 20.26 0.59
CA ILE A 7 -10.55 19.77 -0.45
C ILE A 7 -9.80 19.52 -1.76
N ILE A 8 -8.93 20.47 -2.18
CA ILE A 8 -8.13 20.31 -3.39
C ILE A 8 -7.20 19.08 -3.26
N ASN A 9 -6.53 18.91 -2.13
CA ASN A 9 -5.67 17.73 -1.86
C ASN A 9 -6.46 16.41 -1.97
N MET A 10 -7.71 16.40 -1.50
CA MET A 10 -8.58 15.22 -1.56
C MET A 10 -9.00 14.91 -3.01
N ILE A 11 -9.47 15.91 -3.75
CA ILE A 11 -9.91 15.74 -5.15
C ILE A 11 -8.73 15.30 -6.02
N VAL A 12 -7.62 16.02 -5.96
CA VAL A 12 -6.40 15.69 -6.73
C VAL A 12 -5.87 14.31 -6.33
N GLY A 13 -6.01 13.94 -5.05
CA GLY A 13 -5.64 12.61 -4.57
C GLY A 13 -6.49 11.49 -5.19
N LEU A 14 -7.81 11.65 -5.21
CA LEU A 14 -8.74 10.65 -5.78
C LEU A 14 -8.60 10.53 -7.30
N VAL A 15 -8.64 11.66 -8.00
CA VAL A 15 -8.45 11.69 -9.46
C VAL A 15 -7.08 11.11 -9.82
N GLY A 16 -6.03 11.52 -9.09
CA GLY A 16 -4.69 10.99 -9.28
C GLY A 16 -4.59 9.50 -9.06
N GLN A 17 -5.31 8.94 -8.08
CA GLN A 17 -5.32 7.49 -7.84
C GLN A 17 -5.97 6.71 -8.99
N LEU A 18 -7.09 7.21 -9.52
CA LEU A 18 -7.74 6.58 -10.68
C LEU A 18 -6.85 6.64 -11.93
N LEU A 19 -6.24 7.80 -12.19
CA LEU A 19 -5.27 7.95 -13.29
C LEU A 19 -4.07 7.00 -13.11
N ASN A 20 -3.48 6.92 -11.92
CA ASN A 20 -2.38 6.01 -11.64
C ASN A 20 -2.77 4.54 -11.85
N MET A 21 -3.99 4.16 -11.49
CA MET A 21 -4.52 2.82 -11.73
C MET A 21 -4.56 2.53 -13.24
N LEU A 22 -5.15 3.42 -14.05
CA LEU A 22 -5.21 3.27 -15.50
C LEU A 22 -3.82 3.23 -16.14
N LEU A 23 -2.92 4.12 -15.71
CA LEU A 23 -1.54 4.18 -16.17
C LEU A 23 -0.77 2.89 -15.82
N SER A 24 -0.98 2.36 -14.62
CA SER A 24 -0.33 1.12 -14.16
C SER A 24 -0.75 -0.08 -14.99
N PHE A 25 -2.04 -0.24 -15.25
CA PHE A 25 -2.55 -1.34 -16.08
C PHE A 25 -2.15 -1.18 -17.55
N GLY A 26 -2.32 0.01 -18.13
CA GLY A 26 -1.93 0.28 -19.51
C GLY A 26 -0.42 0.06 -19.75
N GLY A 27 0.43 0.59 -18.88
CA GLY A 27 1.87 0.36 -18.95
C GLY A 27 2.25 -1.11 -18.77
N ARG A 28 1.56 -1.83 -17.87
CA ARG A 28 1.78 -3.25 -17.63
C ARG A 28 1.40 -4.12 -18.83
N MET A 29 0.26 -3.83 -19.49
CA MET A 29 -0.15 -4.53 -20.69
C MET A 29 0.91 -4.45 -21.80
N VAL A 30 1.41 -3.24 -22.07
CA VAL A 30 2.47 -3.04 -23.06
C VAL A 30 3.76 -3.73 -22.65
N PHE A 31 4.14 -3.62 -21.38
CA PHE A 31 5.34 -4.26 -20.84
C PHE A 31 5.32 -5.79 -21.07
N VAL A 32 4.23 -6.44 -20.68
CA VAL A 32 4.05 -7.89 -20.79
C VAL A 32 4.01 -8.36 -22.25
N HIS A 33 3.50 -7.52 -23.17
CA HIS A 33 3.42 -7.86 -24.60
C HIS A 33 4.80 -7.84 -25.31
N TYR A 34 5.70 -6.95 -24.87
CA TYR A 34 7.00 -6.74 -25.56
C TYR A 34 8.20 -7.31 -24.81
N LEU A 35 8.08 -7.59 -23.50
CA LEU A 35 9.16 -8.10 -22.66
C LEU A 35 8.74 -9.40 -21.96
N SER A 36 9.73 -10.26 -21.68
CA SER A 36 9.49 -11.55 -21.05
C SER A 36 9.13 -11.45 -19.54
N GLN A 37 8.67 -12.57 -18.98
CA GLN A 37 8.32 -12.68 -17.55
C GLN A 37 9.51 -12.41 -16.63
N GLU A 38 10.73 -12.75 -17.06
CA GLU A 38 11.96 -12.53 -16.31
C GLU A 38 12.23 -11.03 -16.12
N TYR A 39 12.04 -10.20 -17.16
CA TYR A 39 12.15 -8.73 -17.03
C TYR A 39 11.10 -8.16 -16.08
N LEU A 40 9.91 -8.75 -16.08
CA LEU A 40 8.86 -8.38 -15.13
C LEU A 40 9.24 -8.78 -13.70
N GLY A 41 9.84 -9.96 -13.54
CA GLY A 41 10.40 -10.45 -12.28
C GLY A 41 11.50 -9.55 -11.74
N VAL A 42 12.45 -9.14 -12.61
CA VAL A 42 13.52 -8.19 -12.28
C VAL A 42 12.92 -6.86 -11.79
N ASN A 43 11.91 -6.34 -12.49
CA ASN A 43 11.24 -5.11 -12.09
C ASN A 43 10.59 -5.23 -10.69
N GLY A 44 9.93 -6.34 -10.40
CA GLY A 44 9.33 -6.61 -9.09
C GLY A 44 10.38 -6.79 -7.99
N LEU A 45 11.39 -7.62 -8.24
CA LEU A 45 12.45 -7.91 -7.27
C LEU A 45 13.28 -6.67 -6.93
N PHE A 46 13.74 -5.93 -7.94
CA PHE A 46 14.56 -4.73 -7.69
C PHE A 46 13.74 -3.62 -7.04
N GLY A 47 12.43 -3.53 -7.36
CA GLY A 47 11.53 -2.65 -6.63
C GLY A 47 11.49 -2.96 -5.13
N ASP A 48 11.42 -4.23 -4.75
CA ASP A 48 11.38 -4.64 -3.34
C ASP A 48 12.76 -4.57 -2.66
N VAL A 49 13.86 -4.92 -3.35
CA VAL A 49 15.24 -4.74 -2.84
C VAL A 49 15.50 -3.27 -2.53
N LEU A 50 15.12 -2.36 -3.45
CA LEU A 50 15.25 -0.93 -3.21
C LEU A 50 14.26 -0.45 -2.14
N GLY A 51 13.09 -1.06 -2.05
CA GLY A 51 12.15 -0.85 -0.94
C GLY A 51 12.77 -1.18 0.42
N MET A 52 13.58 -2.27 0.50
CA MET A 52 14.38 -2.58 1.70
C MET A 52 15.46 -1.54 1.96
N LEU A 53 16.19 -1.09 0.92
CA LEU A 53 17.18 -0.03 1.09
C LEU A 53 16.56 1.30 1.54
N ASN A 54 15.28 1.53 1.26
CA ASN A 54 14.52 2.66 1.77
C ASN A 54 14.34 2.64 3.31
N LEU A 55 14.68 1.52 3.98
CA LEU A 55 14.82 1.48 5.43
C LEU A 55 15.85 2.51 5.95
N ALA A 56 16.82 2.91 5.16
CA ALA A 56 17.76 3.96 5.53
C ALA A 56 17.07 5.32 5.77
N GLU A 57 15.87 5.55 5.21
CA GLU A 57 15.06 6.76 5.46
C GLU A 57 14.30 6.72 6.79
N LEU A 58 13.94 5.55 7.26
CA LEU A 58 13.30 5.16 8.54
C LEU A 58 12.62 6.30 9.32
N GLY A 59 11.55 6.89 8.75
CA GLY A 59 10.77 7.91 9.46
C GLY A 59 11.35 9.33 9.45
N ILE A 60 12.56 9.56 8.90
CA ILE A 60 13.18 10.89 8.80
C ILE A 60 12.21 11.87 8.12
N GLY A 61 11.64 11.49 6.96
CA GLY A 61 10.70 12.32 6.22
C GLY A 61 9.50 12.75 7.05
N SER A 62 8.85 11.81 7.72
CA SER A 62 7.67 12.08 8.56
C SER A 62 8.00 12.96 9.77
N ALA A 63 9.12 12.69 10.46
CA ALA A 63 9.57 13.47 11.61
C ALA A 63 9.93 14.91 11.21
N MET A 64 10.62 15.09 10.10
CA MET A 64 10.99 16.40 9.58
C MET A 64 9.77 17.23 9.19
N ILE A 65 8.83 16.65 8.45
CA ILE A 65 7.57 17.33 8.05
C ILE A 65 6.77 17.73 9.30
N PHE A 66 6.67 16.83 10.29
CA PHE A 66 6.00 17.12 11.55
C PHE A 66 6.61 18.33 12.26
N SER A 67 7.95 18.39 12.33
CA SER A 67 8.67 19.51 12.94
C SER A 67 8.48 20.84 12.19
N MET A 68 8.15 20.80 10.89
CA MET A 68 7.91 21.98 10.06
C MET A 68 6.51 22.57 10.20
N TYR A 69 5.50 21.80 10.68
CA TYR A 69 4.12 22.30 10.74
C TYR A 69 3.94 23.54 11.59
N ARG A 70 4.58 23.59 12.77
CA ARG A 70 4.48 24.75 13.68
C ARG A 70 5.17 25.99 13.11
N PRO A 71 6.45 25.93 12.66
CA PRO A 71 7.11 27.05 12.01
C PRO A 71 6.35 27.55 10.76
N ALA A 72 5.81 26.63 9.94
CA ALA A 72 5.01 27.01 8.77
C ALA A 72 3.71 27.74 9.15
N ALA A 73 3.06 27.32 10.25
CA ALA A 73 1.86 28.00 10.75
C ALA A 73 2.15 29.39 11.34
N GLN A 74 3.35 29.61 11.85
CA GLN A 74 3.83 30.86 12.43
C GLN A 74 4.56 31.76 11.44
N ASN A 75 4.76 31.31 10.19
CA ASN A 75 5.57 31.94 9.15
C ASN A 75 7.01 32.22 9.60
N ASP A 76 7.58 31.34 10.43
CA ASP A 76 8.98 31.41 10.85
C ASP A 76 9.90 30.87 9.74
N GLU A 77 10.21 31.75 8.80
CA GLU A 77 11.04 31.43 7.63
C GLU A 77 12.45 30.97 8.01
N LYS A 78 13.05 31.55 9.04
CA LYS A 78 14.40 31.21 9.51
C LYS A 78 14.43 29.78 10.02
N GLN A 79 13.45 29.40 10.86
CA GLN A 79 13.34 28.06 11.41
C GLN A 79 13.02 27.00 10.35
N LEU A 80 12.14 27.36 9.39
CA LEU A 80 11.86 26.47 8.23
C LEU A 80 13.12 26.22 7.40
N ALA A 81 13.92 27.24 7.13
CA ALA A 81 15.16 27.08 6.37
C ALA A 81 16.17 26.21 7.11
N ARG A 82 16.34 26.39 8.44
CA ARG A 82 17.20 25.54 9.29
C ARG A 82 16.77 24.07 9.25
N LEU A 83 15.48 23.80 9.39
CA LEU A 83 14.93 22.45 9.30
C LEU A 83 15.14 21.84 7.90
N MET A 84 14.95 22.62 6.85
CA MET A 84 15.19 22.18 5.47
C MET A 84 16.67 21.85 5.21
N ASN A 85 17.61 22.60 5.80
CA ASN A 85 19.04 22.32 5.72
C ASN A 85 19.40 21.01 6.45
N LEU A 86 18.82 20.78 7.62
CA LEU A 86 18.98 19.51 8.34
C LEU A 86 18.44 18.35 7.49
N TYR A 87 17.24 18.51 6.92
CA TYR A 87 16.62 17.49 6.09
C TYR A 87 17.44 17.16 4.85
N ARG A 88 17.97 18.19 4.16
CA ARG A 88 18.91 18.04 3.05
C ARG A 88 20.15 17.24 3.44
N THR A 89 20.72 17.52 4.60
CA THR A 89 21.94 16.85 5.11
C THR A 89 21.65 15.39 5.42
N LEU A 90 20.54 15.11 6.12
CA LEU A 90 20.11 13.74 6.44
C LEU A 90 19.86 12.93 5.18
N TYR A 91 19.19 13.50 4.18
CA TYR A 91 18.90 12.79 2.93
C TYR A 91 20.16 12.55 2.07
N ARG A 92 21.17 13.39 2.15
CA ARG A 92 22.48 13.11 1.54
C ARG A 92 23.16 11.92 2.21
N ILE A 93 23.12 11.84 3.54
CA ILE A 93 23.68 10.70 4.28
C ILE A 93 22.93 9.42 3.91
N VAL A 94 21.60 9.45 3.87
CA VAL A 94 20.77 8.31 3.44
C VAL A 94 21.10 7.90 2.00
N ALA A 95 21.21 8.85 1.07
CA ALA A 95 21.55 8.57 -0.31
C ALA A 95 22.92 7.87 -0.46
N LEU A 96 23.94 8.34 0.30
CA LEU A 96 25.26 7.71 0.33
C LEU A 96 25.22 6.31 0.97
N ALA A 97 24.45 6.13 2.05
CA ALA A 97 24.28 4.82 2.69
C ALA A 97 23.60 3.84 1.74
N VAL A 98 22.51 4.25 1.06
CA VAL A 98 21.81 3.44 0.06
C VAL A 98 22.72 3.09 -1.11
N LEU A 99 23.51 4.04 -1.60
CA LEU A 99 24.48 3.79 -2.67
C LEU A 99 25.53 2.76 -2.22
N GLY A 100 26.13 2.95 -1.04
CA GLY A 100 27.17 2.07 -0.51
C GLY A 100 26.67 0.65 -0.28
N ILE A 101 25.53 0.50 0.40
CA ILE A 101 24.90 -0.81 0.64
C ILE A 101 24.48 -1.45 -0.69
N GLY A 102 23.86 -0.66 -1.58
CA GLY A 102 23.43 -1.15 -2.89
C GLY A 102 24.59 -1.67 -3.74
N LEU A 103 25.70 -0.95 -3.80
CA LEU A 103 26.91 -1.41 -4.51
C LEU A 103 27.51 -2.67 -3.85
N ALA A 104 27.49 -2.77 -2.52
CA ALA A 104 27.97 -3.96 -1.81
C ALA A 104 27.06 -5.20 -2.05
N LEU A 105 25.78 -5.02 -2.35
CA LEU A 105 24.87 -6.11 -2.72
C LEU A 105 25.05 -6.60 -4.16
N MET A 106 25.62 -5.78 -5.05
CA MET A 106 25.74 -6.08 -6.48
C MET A 106 26.42 -7.44 -6.80
N PRO A 107 27.51 -7.85 -6.14
CA PRO A 107 28.14 -9.15 -6.39
C PRO A 107 27.28 -10.37 -5.99
N PHE A 108 26.30 -10.16 -5.11
CA PHE A 108 25.42 -11.22 -4.62
C PHE A 108 24.16 -11.43 -5.47
N LEU A 109 23.86 -10.51 -6.40
CA LEU A 109 22.67 -10.56 -7.26
C LEU A 109 22.53 -11.90 -8.02
N PRO A 110 23.57 -12.48 -8.65
CA PRO A 110 23.41 -13.74 -9.36
C PRO A 110 22.95 -14.90 -8.46
N ARG A 111 23.31 -14.87 -7.16
CA ARG A 111 22.89 -15.87 -6.20
C ARG A 111 21.46 -15.72 -5.73
N LEU A 112 20.92 -14.49 -5.82
CA LEU A 112 19.55 -14.16 -5.40
C LEU A 112 18.54 -14.28 -6.54
N MET A 113 19.00 -14.55 -7.77
CA MET A 113 18.20 -14.46 -8.99
C MET A 113 18.29 -15.73 -9.82
N LYS A 114 17.55 -16.75 -9.43
CA LYS A 114 17.41 -17.96 -10.23
C LYS A 114 16.70 -17.63 -11.55
N GLY A 115 17.25 -18.06 -12.68
CA GLY A 115 16.71 -17.75 -14.02
C GLY A 115 17.07 -16.35 -14.53
N GLY A 116 18.02 -15.65 -13.88
CA GLY A 116 18.52 -14.35 -14.34
C GLY A 116 19.43 -14.42 -15.59
N GLU A 117 19.80 -15.62 -16.03
CA GLU A 117 20.62 -15.84 -17.24
C GLU A 117 19.91 -15.36 -18.52
N GLY A 118 18.57 -15.33 -18.53
CA GLY A 118 17.77 -14.79 -19.63
C GLY A 118 17.66 -13.27 -19.68
N VAL A 119 18.22 -12.55 -18.69
CA VAL A 119 18.15 -11.09 -18.63
C VAL A 119 19.51 -10.48 -18.95
N GLU A 120 19.58 -9.85 -20.12
CA GLU A 120 20.80 -9.18 -20.54
C GLU A 120 21.13 -7.97 -19.66
N ASN A 121 22.43 -7.75 -19.40
CA ASN A 121 22.93 -6.59 -18.68
C ASN A 121 22.32 -6.38 -17.27
N LEU A 122 22.10 -7.46 -16.53
CA LEU A 122 21.45 -7.46 -15.21
C LEU A 122 22.10 -6.47 -14.23
N GLN A 123 23.44 -6.35 -14.23
CA GLN A 123 24.16 -5.42 -13.37
C GLN A 123 23.87 -3.95 -13.73
N LEU A 124 23.78 -3.63 -15.02
CA LEU A 124 23.40 -2.29 -15.48
C LEU A 124 21.95 -1.96 -15.09
N ILE A 125 21.05 -2.93 -15.26
CA ILE A 125 19.66 -2.80 -14.84
C ILE A 125 19.58 -2.49 -13.34
N TYR A 126 20.27 -3.27 -12.50
CA TYR A 126 20.34 -3.02 -11.06
C TYR A 126 20.90 -1.63 -10.74
N LEU A 127 21.97 -1.22 -11.40
CA LEU A 127 22.59 0.10 -11.22
C LEU A 127 21.59 1.23 -11.55
N LEU A 128 20.80 1.10 -12.61
CA LEU A 128 19.77 2.09 -12.97
C LEU A 128 18.69 2.20 -11.87
N TYR A 129 18.26 1.08 -11.31
CA TYR A 129 17.34 1.08 -10.16
C TYR A 129 17.98 1.69 -8.91
N LEU A 130 19.24 1.37 -8.62
CA LEU A 130 19.97 1.95 -7.49
C LEU A 130 20.12 3.47 -7.65
N LEU A 131 20.49 3.94 -8.84
CA LEU A 131 20.55 5.37 -9.14
C LEU A 131 19.20 6.06 -9.01
N GLN A 132 18.10 5.40 -9.40
CA GLN A 132 16.74 5.92 -9.20
C GLN A 132 16.44 6.12 -7.71
N ALA A 133 16.79 5.17 -6.84
CA ALA A 133 16.62 5.30 -5.41
C ALA A 133 17.49 6.44 -4.84
N VAL A 134 18.79 6.47 -5.16
CA VAL A 134 19.72 7.49 -4.69
C VAL A 134 19.29 8.91 -5.11
N THR A 135 18.93 9.08 -6.37
CA THR A 135 18.48 10.39 -6.90
C THR A 135 17.16 10.82 -6.29
N SER A 136 16.27 9.87 -5.96
CA SER A 136 15.01 10.19 -5.26
C SER A 136 15.27 10.85 -3.91
N TYR A 137 16.25 10.39 -3.12
CA TYR A 137 16.65 11.03 -1.87
C TYR A 137 17.30 12.40 -2.09
N LEU A 138 18.24 12.50 -2.99
CA LEU A 138 18.94 13.75 -3.24
C LEU A 138 18.01 14.88 -3.67
N LEU A 139 16.91 14.55 -4.37
CA LEU A 139 16.04 15.53 -5.01
C LEU A 139 14.70 15.74 -4.29
N SER A 140 14.24 14.83 -3.41
CA SER A 140 12.89 14.90 -2.86
C SER A 140 12.71 15.80 -1.63
N TYR A 141 13.78 16.20 -0.93
CA TYR A 141 13.67 16.91 0.34
C TYR A 141 12.88 18.22 0.25
N LYS A 142 12.93 18.96 -0.86
CA LYS A 142 12.16 20.21 -1.05
C LYS A 142 10.65 20.01 -1.12
N ASN A 143 10.18 18.76 -1.32
CA ASN A 143 8.76 18.47 -1.27
C ASN A 143 8.14 18.70 0.13
N ALA A 144 8.97 18.60 1.17
CA ALA A 144 8.51 18.74 2.54
C ALA A 144 7.94 20.15 2.82
N ILE A 145 8.50 21.20 2.18
CA ILE A 145 7.98 22.56 2.38
C ILE A 145 6.54 22.71 1.88
N TYR A 146 6.20 22.08 0.74
CA TYR A 146 4.83 22.07 0.25
C TYR A 146 3.87 21.27 1.14
N GLN A 147 4.36 20.20 1.77
CA GLN A 147 3.57 19.44 2.74
C GLN A 147 3.34 20.25 4.02
N ALA A 148 4.38 20.94 4.53
CA ALA A 148 4.29 21.81 5.71
C ALA A 148 3.24 22.94 5.52
N TYR A 149 3.18 23.53 4.34
CA TYR A 149 2.16 24.54 3.97
C TYR A 149 0.83 23.95 3.48
N GLN A 150 0.61 22.62 3.59
CA GLN A 150 -0.60 21.93 3.11
C GLN A 150 -0.88 22.10 1.61
N LYS A 151 0.16 22.33 0.80
CA LYS A 151 0.10 22.47 -0.66
C LYS A 151 0.58 21.22 -1.40
N ALA A 152 0.46 20.05 -0.80
CA ALA A 152 0.94 18.77 -1.37
C ALA A 152 0.33 18.46 -2.75
N TYR A 153 -0.86 19.02 -3.06
CA TYR A 153 -1.51 18.90 -4.37
C TYR A 153 -0.65 19.40 -5.53
N ILE A 154 0.23 20.38 -5.30
CA ILE A 154 1.13 20.93 -6.34
C ILE A 154 2.04 19.83 -6.87
N ARG A 155 2.72 19.11 -5.96
CA ARG A 155 3.57 17.99 -6.35
C ARG A 155 2.76 16.89 -7.02
N LYS A 156 1.62 16.51 -6.43
CA LYS A 156 0.76 15.46 -6.99
C LYS A 156 0.32 15.76 -8.41
N ALA A 157 -0.02 17.01 -8.72
CA ALA A 157 -0.40 17.43 -10.07
C ALA A 157 0.77 17.30 -11.06
N VAL A 158 1.98 17.73 -10.67
CA VAL A 158 3.19 17.58 -11.51
C VAL A 158 3.52 16.08 -11.70
N ASP A 159 3.47 15.28 -10.64
CA ASP A 159 3.68 13.83 -10.70
C ASP A 159 2.71 13.13 -11.68
N GLN A 160 1.43 13.56 -11.72
CA GLN A 160 0.43 13.01 -12.65
C GLN A 160 0.75 13.35 -14.11
N ILE A 161 1.07 14.62 -14.39
CA ILE A 161 1.38 15.07 -15.76
C ILE A 161 2.64 14.35 -16.26
N ILE A 162 3.70 14.37 -15.47
CA ILE A 162 4.96 13.70 -15.83
C ILE A 162 4.79 12.18 -15.89
N GLY A 163 3.93 11.60 -15.05
CA GLY A 163 3.56 10.17 -15.09
C GLY A 163 2.91 9.76 -16.41
N ILE A 164 2.01 10.58 -16.95
CA ILE A 164 1.40 10.36 -18.27
C ILE A 164 2.45 10.43 -19.37
N VAL A 165 3.28 11.49 -19.37
CA VAL A 165 4.36 11.65 -20.35
C VAL A 165 5.34 10.47 -20.27
N ARG A 166 5.73 10.05 -19.07
CA ARG A 166 6.57 8.87 -18.84
C ARG A 166 5.97 7.62 -19.49
N LEU A 167 4.68 7.35 -19.23
CA LEU A 167 4.00 6.17 -19.78
C LEU A 167 4.02 6.19 -21.30
N ILE A 168 3.69 7.32 -21.93
CA ILE A 168 3.70 7.48 -23.39
C ILE A 168 5.10 7.19 -23.94
N LEU A 169 6.13 7.80 -23.35
CA LEU A 169 7.52 7.58 -23.78
C LEU A 169 7.96 6.13 -23.60
N GLN A 170 7.58 5.50 -22.47
CA GLN A 170 7.89 4.10 -22.20
C GLN A 170 7.17 3.17 -23.20
N ILE A 171 5.91 3.43 -23.53
CA ILE A 171 5.18 2.69 -24.57
C ILE A 171 5.87 2.84 -25.93
N VAL A 172 6.17 4.07 -26.35
CA VAL A 172 6.86 4.33 -27.62
C VAL A 172 8.17 3.56 -27.70
N VAL A 173 9.00 3.64 -26.66
CA VAL A 173 10.30 2.94 -26.63
C VAL A 173 10.11 1.42 -26.68
N LEU A 174 9.18 0.86 -25.91
CA LEU A 174 8.95 -0.60 -25.94
C LEU A 174 8.43 -1.09 -27.29
N VAL A 175 7.51 -0.36 -27.91
CA VAL A 175 6.94 -0.71 -29.23
C VAL A 175 7.99 -0.62 -30.33
N THR A 176 8.86 0.42 -30.29
CA THR A 176 9.83 0.68 -31.36
C THR A 176 11.14 -0.09 -31.20
N THR A 177 11.63 -0.23 -29.95
CA THR A 177 12.99 -0.75 -29.70
C THR A 177 13.02 -2.06 -28.93
N ARG A 178 11.93 -2.41 -28.22
CA ARG A 178 11.86 -3.55 -27.28
C ARG A 178 12.99 -3.56 -26.23
N ASN A 179 13.58 -2.40 -25.97
CA ASN A 179 14.75 -2.27 -25.13
C ASN A 179 14.39 -1.86 -23.70
N PHE A 180 14.61 -2.78 -22.75
CA PHE A 180 14.30 -2.54 -21.34
C PHE A 180 15.21 -1.49 -20.69
N ILE A 181 16.47 -1.34 -21.15
CA ILE A 181 17.40 -0.35 -20.60
C ILE A 181 16.90 1.06 -20.93
N LEU A 182 16.45 1.31 -22.17
CA LEU A 182 15.87 2.60 -22.54
C LEU A 182 14.58 2.90 -21.75
N TYR A 183 13.75 1.88 -21.53
CA TYR A 183 12.58 1.98 -20.66
C TYR A 183 12.98 2.43 -19.24
N LEU A 184 14.03 1.85 -18.63
CA LEU A 184 14.54 2.20 -17.32
C LEU A 184 15.19 3.59 -17.27
N ILE A 185 15.86 4.00 -18.34
CA ILE A 185 16.41 5.36 -18.45
C ILE A 185 15.27 6.40 -18.35
N ILE A 186 14.16 6.19 -19.06
CA ILE A 186 12.96 7.04 -18.93
C ILE A 186 12.43 7.00 -17.51
N GLN A 187 12.36 5.81 -16.90
CA GLN A 187 11.90 5.62 -15.51
C GLN A 187 12.79 6.36 -14.50
N LEU A 188 14.08 6.47 -14.74
CA LEU A 188 15.03 7.21 -13.92
C LEU A 188 14.88 8.73 -14.09
N PHE A 189 14.82 9.23 -15.33
CA PHE A 189 14.88 10.67 -15.61
C PHE A 189 13.56 11.40 -15.36
N MET A 190 12.40 10.76 -15.54
CA MET A 190 11.11 11.43 -15.37
C MET A 190 10.81 11.88 -13.92
N PRO A 191 11.05 11.09 -12.87
CA PRO A 191 10.97 11.57 -11.49
C PRO A 191 12.00 12.66 -11.14
N MET A 192 13.19 12.62 -11.79
CA MET A 192 14.17 13.70 -11.64
C MET A 192 13.64 15.00 -12.22
N LEU A 193 12.98 14.96 -13.38
CA LEU A 193 12.33 16.12 -13.99
C LEU A 193 11.22 16.68 -13.09
N THR A 194 10.36 15.83 -12.52
CA THR A 194 9.38 16.24 -11.51
C THR A 194 10.06 17.01 -10.37
N SER A 195 11.12 16.43 -9.82
CA SER A 195 11.86 17.04 -8.71
C SER A 195 12.51 18.37 -9.11
N ALA A 196 13.06 18.47 -10.31
CA ALA A 196 13.63 19.70 -10.82
C ALA A 196 12.59 20.84 -10.98
N ILE A 197 11.37 20.50 -11.47
CA ILE A 197 10.26 21.44 -11.57
C ILE A 197 9.84 21.94 -10.18
N ILE A 198 9.69 21.01 -9.23
CA ILE A 198 9.34 21.36 -7.85
C ILE A 198 10.45 22.20 -7.19
N TRP A 199 11.73 21.90 -7.44
CA TRP A 199 12.84 22.70 -6.94
C TRP A 199 12.83 24.12 -7.48
N ALA A 200 12.70 24.28 -8.80
CA ALA A 200 12.66 25.60 -9.44
C ALA A 200 11.51 26.43 -8.90
N ARG A 201 10.35 25.81 -8.68
CA ARG A 201 9.17 26.47 -8.11
C ARG A 201 9.39 26.80 -6.63
N ALA A 202 9.92 25.88 -5.82
CA ALA A 202 10.18 26.12 -4.40
C ALA A 202 11.19 27.25 -4.20
N ASP A 203 12.20 27.34 -5.02
CA ASP A 203 13.20 28.41 -4.96
C ASP A 203 12.66 29.80 -5.31
N ARG A 204 11.59 29.86 -6.13
CA ARG A 204 10.87 31.11 -6.44
C ARG A 204 9.84 31.46 -5.37
N GLU A 205 9.09 30.47 -4.85
CA GLU A 205 8.02 30.68 -3.88
C GLU A 205 8.55 30.89 -2.44
N PHE A 206 9.73 30.30 -2.12
CA PHE A 206 10.36 30.32 -0.79
C PHE A 206 11.83 30.76 -0.86
N PRO A 207 12.14 32.03 -1.26
CA PRO A 207 13.52 32.49 -1.48
C PRO A 207 14.38 32.44 -0.20
N TYR A 208 13.76 32.53 0.97
CA TYR A 208 14.43 32.44 2.28
C TYR A 208 15.17 31.11 2.50
N LEU A 209 14.78 30.03 1.81
CA LEU A 209 15.49 28.74 1.89
C LEU A 209 16.94 28.80 1.42
N LYS A 210 17.29 29.81 0.61
CA LYS A 210 18.68 30.06 0.16
C LYS A 210 19.44 31.03 1.06
N GLN A 211 18.72 31.86 1.82
CA GLN A 211 19.31 32.91 2.65
C GLN A 211 19.90 32.34 3.93
N TYR A 212 19.19 31.42 4.60
CA TYR A 212 19.62 30.86 5.86
C TYR A 212 20.27 29.47 5.63
N LYS A 213 21.56 29.35 5.92
CA LYS A 213 22.35 28.10 5.76
C LYS A 213 22.59 27.35 7.06
N GLU A 214 22.16 27.91 8.19
CA GLU A 214 22.37 27.35 9.51
C GLU A 214 21.57 26.05 9.70
N LEU A 215 22.01 25.22 10.65
CA LEU A 215 21.27 24.05 11.13
C LEU A 215 20.47 24.43 12.37
N PRO A 216 19.40 23.66 12.72
CA PRO A 216 18.69 23.83 13.99
C PRO A 216 19.61 23.66 15.18
N GLU A 217 19.21 24.19 16.32
CA GLU A 217 19.96 24.07 17.55
C GLU A 217 20.19 22.62 18.01
N PRO A 218 21.28 22.30 18.73
CA PRO A 218 21.59 20.92 19.12
C PRO A 218 20.48 20.22 19.91
N GLN A 219 19.77 20.96 20.77
CA GLN A 219 18.64 20.42 21.55
C GLN A 219 17.47 20.02 20.67
N GLU A 220 17.13 20.85 19.68
CA GLU A 220 16.08 20.58 18.73
C GLU A 220 16.43 19.39 17.82
N ARG A 221 17.68 19.32 17.35
CA ARG A 221 18.17 18.15 16.58
C ARG A 221 18.01 16.86 17.38
N LYS A 222 18.36 16.87 18.68
CA LYS A 222 18.21 15.72 19.59
C LYS A 222 16.74 15.28 19.71
N ALA A 223 15.81 16.22 19.82
CA ALA A 223 14.37 15.94 19.85
C ALA A 223 13.88 15.31 18.54
N ILE A 224 14.31 15.84 17.39
CA ILE A 224 14.00 15.29 16.06
C ILE A 224 14.53 13.86 15.93
N PHE A 225 15.80 13.59 16.30
CA PHE A 225 16.39 12.26 16.22
C PHE A 225 15.69 11.25 17.15
N LYS A 226 15.22 11.68 18.33
CA LYS A 226 14.41 10.83 19.21
C LYS A 226 13.10 10.41 18.52
N ASN A 227 12.42 11.33 17.85
CA ASN A 227 11.20 11.06 17.10
C ASN A 227 11.47 10.14 15.88
N VAL A 228 12.57 10.37 15.16
CA VAL A 228 13.01 9.50 14.06
C VAL A 228 13.21 8.08 14.57
N GLY A 229 13.93 7.86 15.67
CA GLY A 229 14.19 6.53 16.23
C GLY A 229 12.90 5.77 16.60
N ALA A 230 11.92 6.46 17.19
CA ALA A 230 10.63 5.86 17.54
C ALA A 230 9.84 5.42 16.30
N LEU A 231 9.82 6.24 15.23
CA LEU A 231 9.14 5.93 13.98
C LEU A 231 9.87 4.85 13.17
N SER A 232 11.19 4.78 13.30
CA SER A 232 12.04 3.83 12.56
C SER A 232 11.73 2.38 12.89
N LEU A 233 11.60 2.04 14.16
CA LEU A 233 11.34 0.67 14.61
C LEU A 233 10.03 0.11 14.03
N HIS A 234 9.00 0.94 13.97
CA HIS A 234 7.70 0.53 13.42
C HIS A 234 7.76 0.28 11.90
N LYS A 235 8.49 1.14 11.17
CA LYS A 235 8.64 1.01 9.71
C LYS A 235 9.54 -0.16 9.32
N LEU A 236 10.59 -0.42 10.09
CA LEU A 236 11.53 -1.50 9.84
C LEU A 236 10.82 -2.86 9.69
N ALA A 237 10.03 -3.23 10.69
CA ALA A 237 9.32 -4.50 10.68
C ALA A 237 8.34 -4.61 9.50
N THR A 238 7.61 -3.53 9.20
CA THR A 238 6.65 -3.52 8.07
C THR A 238 7.33 -3.73 6.72
N VAL A 239 8.50 -3.12 6.51
CA VAL A 239 9.23 -3.27 5.23
C VAL A 239 9.83 -4.66 5.11
N ILE A 240 10.39 -5.23 6.19
CA ILE A 240 10.92 -6.60 6.19
C ILE A 240 9.84 -7.56 5.72
N VAL A 241 8.65 -7.57 6.34
CA VAL A 241 7.55 -8.48 5.97
C VAL A 241 7.16 -8.34 4.49
N ARG A 242 7.07 -7.10 3.99
CA ARG A 242 6.56 -6.85 2.62
C ARG A 242 7.55 -7.13 1.50
N SER A 243 8.85 -7.05 1.78
CA SER A 243 9.88 -7.12 0.73
C SER A 243 10.59 -8.48 0.67
N THR A 244 10.47 -9.32 1.71
CA THR A 244 11.13 -10.65 1.74
C THR A 244 10.47 -11.66 0.80
N ASP A 245 9.17 -11.56 0.55
CA ASP A 245 8.43 -12.53 -0.26
C ASP A 245 8.99 -12.64 -1.68
N ASN A 246 9.20 -11.52 -2.37
CA ASN A 246 9.76 -11.53 -3.73
C ASN A 246 11.23 -11.99 -3.76
N LEU A 247 11.99 -11.68 -2.70
CA LEU A 247 13.38 -12.15 -2.59
C LEU A 247 13.46 -13.67 -2.44
N ILE A 248 12.64 -14.25 -1.55
CA ILE A 248 12.55 -15.72 -1.36
C ILE A 248 12.02 -16.37 -2.64
N MET A 249 10.99 -15.79 -3.26
CA MET A 249 10.39 -16.31 -4.50
C MET A 249 11.42 -16.33 -5.63
N SER A 250 12.19 -15.26 -5.81
CA SER A 250 13.25 -15.19 -6.82
C SER A 250 14.35 -16.23 -6.59
N ALA A 251 14.74 -16.43 -5.33
CA ALA A 251 15.83 -17.36 -4.98
C ALA A 251 15.42 -18.84 -5.14
N PHE A 252 14.16 -19.20 -4.88
CA PHE A 252 13.68 -20.58 -4.91
C PHE A 252 12.95 -20.96 -6.20
N ASP A 253 11.99 -20.12 -6.63
CA ASP A 253 11.10 -20.40 -7.77
C ASP A 253 11.49 -19.64 -9.05
N GLY A 254 12.37 -18.65 -8.95
CA GLY A 254 12.92 -17.93 -10.09
C GLY A 254 12.19 -16.62 -10.43
N LEU A 255 12.81 -15.83 -11.32
CA LEU A 255 12.35 -14.49 -11.72
C LEU A 255 11.01 -14.51 -12.47
N ALA A 256 10.77 -15.51 -13.32
CA ALA A 256 9.49 -15.63 -14.04
C ALA A 256 8.31 -15.70 -13.07
N THR A 257 8.45 -16.47 -11.99
CA THR A 257 7.43 -16.60 -10.95
C THR A 257 7.17 -15.27 -10.23
N VAL A 258 8.22 -14.49 -9.93
CA VAL A 258 8.08 -13.13 -9.39
C VAL A 258 7.34 -12.23 -10.38
N GLY A 259 7.62 -12.37 -11.69
CA GLY A 259 6.92 -11.67 -12.76
C GLY A 259 5.43 -11.96 -12.76
N ILE A 260 5.03 -13.23 -12.73
CA ILE A 260 3.64 -13.65 -12.64
C ILE A 260 2.97 -13.09 -11.38
N TYR A 261 3.59 -13.28 -10.22
CA TYR A 261 3.07 -12.77 -8.94
C TYR A 261 2.88 -11.25 -8.94
N SER A 262 3.76 -10.50 -9.60
CA SER A 262 3.68 -9.06 -9.67
C SER A 262 2.42 -8.54 -10.37
N ASN A 263 1.79 -9.33 -11.26
CA ASN A 263 0.52 -8.98 -11.88
C ASN A 263 -0.66 -9.11 -10.89
N TYR A 264 -0.68 -10.17 -10.09
CA TYR A 264 -1.66 -10.31 -8.99
C TYR A 264 -1.48 -9.22 -7.94
N LYS A 265 -0.22 -8.98 -7.51
CA LYS A 265 0.12 -7.90 -6.58
C LYS A 265 -0.31 -6.52 -7.09
N LEU A 266 -0.19 -6.25 -8.40
CA LEU A 266 -0.65 -4.99 -9.01
C LEU A 266 -2.17 -4.80 -8.83
N VAL A 267 -2.98 -5.83 -9.08
CA VAL A 267 -4.43 -5.77 -8.88
C VAL A 267 -4.76 -5.50 -7.41
N LEU A 268 -4.19 -6.30 -6.50
CA LEU A 268 -4.45 -6.20 -5.06
C LEU A 268 -4.00 -4.87 -4.47
N MET A 269 -2.85 -4.33 -4.90
CA MET A 269 -2.36 -3.02 -4.45
C MET A 269 -3.28 -1.89 -4.88
N ASN A 270 -3.77 -1.90 -6.12
CA ASN A 270 -4.70 -0.88 -6.60
C ASN A 270 -6.02 -0.92 -5.81
N VAL A 271 -6.55 -2.12 -5.56
CA VAL A 271 -7.75 -2.32 -4.73
C VAL A 271 -7.51 -1.83 -3.30
N ASN A 272 -6.40 -2.24 -2.66
CA ASN A 272 -6.03 -1.80 -1.31
C ASN A 272 -5.88 -0.28 -1.20
N ASN A 273 -5.27 0.36 -2.20
CA ASN A 273 -5.11 1.82 -2.20
C ASN A 273 -6.45 2.54 -2.24
N LEU A 274 -7.40 2.06 -3.07
CA LEU A 274 -8.76 2.61 -3.10
C LEU A 274 -9.47 2.45 -1.75
N LEU A 275 -9.42 1.26 -1.17
CA LEU A 275 -10.03 0.96 0.13
C LEU A 275 -9.35 1.73 1.26
N GLY A 276 -8.03 1.89 1.22
CA GLY A 276 -7.26 2.67 2.18
C GLY A 276 -7.67 4.14 2.26
N HIS A 277 -8.05 4.75 1.14
CA HIS A 277 -8.61 6.11 1.15
C HIS A 277 -9.98 6.18 1.84
N VAL A 278 -10.80 5.14 1.68
CA VAL A 278 -12.13 5.07 2.35
C VAL A 278 -11.95 4.85 3.84
N THR A 279 -11.15 3.86 4.23
CA THR A 279 -10.96 3.50 5.64
C THR A 279 -10.18 4.57 6.42
N GLY A 280 -9.15 5.16 5.83
CA GLY A 280 -8.35 6.22 6.45
C GLY A 280 -9.11 7.52 6.71
N ALA A 281 -10.21 7.78 6.00
CA ALA A 281 -11.05 8.96 6.23
C ALA A 281 -11.73 8.96 7.62
N PHE A 282 -11.86 7.80 8.26
CA PHE A 282 -12.52 7.67 9.57
C PHE A 282 -11.59 7.94 10.76
N THR A 283 -10.26 7.88 10.61
CA THR A 283 -9.30 7.96 11.74
C THR A 283 -9.48 9.23 12.57
N ALA A 284 -9.59 10.39 11.93
CA ALA A 284 -9.79 11.65 12.64
C ALA A 284 -11.15 11.70 13.38
N SER A 285 -12.20 11.15 12.79
CA SER A 285 -13.53 11.09 13.40
C SER A 285 -13.56 10.16 14.61
N ILE A 286 -12.82 9.04 14.56
CA ILE A 286 -12.69 8.08 15.68
C ILE A 286 -11.96 8.75 16.87
N GLY A 287 -10.89 9.51 16.60
CA GLY A 287 -10.16 10.23 17.65
C GLY A 287 -11.05 11.25 18.37
N ASN A 288 -11.86 12.02 17.63
CA ASN A 288 -12.82 12.96 18.21
C ASN A 288 -13.93 12.26 18.99
N LEU A 289 -14.44 11.14 18.50
CA LEU A 289 -15.47 10.34 19.16
C LEU A 289 -15.03 9.89 20.56
N ASN A 290 -13.78 9.39 20.67
CA ASN A 290 -13.22 8.95 21.94
C ASN A 290 -13.12 10.09 22.97
N ALA A 291 -12.77 11.30 22.50
CA ALA A 291 -12.65 12.48 23.36
C ALA A 291 -14.01 13.01 23.87
N LEU A 292 -15.10 12.83 23.11
CA LEU A 292 -16.39 13.46 23.36
C LEU A 292 -17.45 12.52 23.93
N GLU A 293 -17.51 11.25 23.48
CA GLU A 293 -18.65 10.36 23.71
C GLU A 293 -18.32 9.11 24.55
N GLY A 294 -17.05 8.87 24.86
CA GLY A 294 -16.59 7.78 25.72
C GLY A 294 -16.56 6.39 25.04
N ARG A 295 -16.02 5.40 25.79
CA ARG A 295 -15.60 4.09 25.29
C ARG A 295 -16.75 3.18 24.78
N LYS A 296 -17.93 3.28 25.37
CA LYS A 296 -19.11 2.50 24.94
C LYS A 296 -19.49 2.86 23.50
N ARG A 297 -19.53 4.16 23.20
CA ARG A 297 -19.85 4.66 21.87
C ARG A 297 -18.76 4.32 20.86
N VAL A 298 -17.50 4.36 21.29
CA VAL A 298 -16.34 3.92 20.47
C VAL A 298 -16.54 2.47 20.03
N TYR A 299 -16.97 1.57 20.92
CA TYR A 299 -17.22 0.17 20.58
C TYR A 299 -18.40 -0.01 19.61
N GLU A 300 -19.50 0.71 19.81
CA GLU A 300 -20.65 0.67 18.88
C GLU A 300 -20.25 1.08 17.46
N ILE A 301 -19.52 2.18 17.34
CA ILE A 301 -19.03 2.67 16.04
C ILE A 301 -17.97 1.73 15.46
N PHE A 302 -17.08 1.16 16.30
CA PHE A 302 -16.15 0.13 15.87
C PHE A 302 -16.87 -1.02 15.18
N ARG A 303 -17.91 -1.57 15.79
CA ARG A 303 -18.67 -2.69 15.21
C ARG A 303 -19.29 -2.36 13.86
N ILE A 304 -19.86 -1.16 13.72
CA ILE A 304 -20.48 -0.71 12.47
C ILE A 304 -19.42 -0.56 11.37
N LEU A 305 -18.29 0.10 11.66
CA LEU A 305 -17.23 0.33 10.69
C LEU A 305 -16.47 -0.96 10.35
N ASP A 306 -16.26 -1.85 11.31
CA ASP A 306 -15.64 -3.16 11.12
C ASP A 306 -16.53 -4.07 10.25
N PHE A 307 -17.84 -4.00 10.43
CA PHE A 307 -18.81 -4.68 9.57
C PHE A 307 -18.83 -4.07 8.15
N ALA A 308 -18.79 -2.74 8.03
CA ALA A 308 -18.70 -2.07 6.73
C ALA A 308 -17.41 -2.43 5.97
N ALA A 309 -16.27 -2.51 6.69
CA ALA A 309 -15.01 -2.98 6.12
C ALA A 309 -15.10 -4.45 5.67
N PHE A 310 -15.74 -5.31 6.47
CA PHE A 310 -16.02 -6.69 6.05
C PHE A 310 -16.83 -6.75 4.75
N LEU A 311 -17.89 -5.96 4.62
CA LEU A 311 -18.68 -5.94 3.38
C LEU A 311 -17.81 -5.58 2.17
N LEU A 312 -16.93 -4.60 2.29
CA LEU A 312 -16.03 -4.17 1.22
C LEU A 312 -14.96 -5.22 0.90
N TYR A 313 -14.19 -5.63 1.92
CA TYR A 313 -13.10 -6.59 1.71
C TYR A 313 -13.62 -8.00 1.40
N GLY A 314 -14.72 -8.42 2.00
CA GLY A 314 -15.36 -9.72 1.73
C GLY A 314 -15.93 -9.80 0.32
N TYR A 315 -16.62 -8.75 -0.14
CA TYR A 315 -17.11 -8.65 -1.51
C TYR A 315 -15.96 -8.72 -2.52
N LEU A 316 -14.91 -7.93 -2.31
CA LEU A 316 -13.77 -7.91 -3.22
C LEU A 316 -12.96 -9.21 -3.17
N SER A 317 -12.74 -9.78 -1.99
CA SER A 317 -12.00 -11.04 -1.87
C SER A 317 -12.72 -12.20 -2.56
N GLY A 318 -14.01 -12.39 -2.32
CA GLY A 318 -14.75 -13.44 -2.99
C GLY A 318 -14.86 -13.24 -4.50
N GLY A 319 -15.04 -11.99 -4.95
CA GLY A 319 -15.00 -11.65 -6.38
C GLY A 319 -13.64 -11.91 -7.01
N LEU A 320 -12.55 -11.54 -6.32
CA LEU A 320 -11.20 -11.80 -6.80
C LEU A 320 -10.87 -13.29 -6.86
N VAL A 321 -11.27 -14.10 -5.86
CA VAL A 321 -11.09 -15.57 -5.93
C VAL A 321 -11.67 -16.14 -7.24
N THR A 322 -12.84 -15.66 -7.65
CA THR A 322 -13.57 -16.21 -8.80
C THR A 322 -13.17 -15.60 -10.14
N LEU A 323 -12.78 -14.33 -10.16
CA LEU A 323 -12.61 -13.55 -11.39
C LEU A 323 -11.17 -13.15 -11.71
N ILE A 324 -10.22 -13.22 -10.77
CA ILE A 324 -8.87 -12.68 -10.98
C ILE A 324 -8.12 -13.43 -12.09
N ASN A 325 -8.23 -14.77 -12.16
CA ASN A 325 -7.59 -15.54 -13.23
C ASN A 325 -8.22 -15.22 -14.59
N PHE A 326 -9.53 -15.00 -14.65
CA PHE A 326 -10.17 -14.53 -15.89
C PHE A 326 -9.64 -13.15 -16.29
N PHE A 327 -9.52 -12.22 -15.34
CA PHE A 327 -8.97 -10.89 -15.59
C PHE A 327 -7.51 -10.95 -16.06
N ILE A 328 -6.65 -11.72 -15.36
CA ILE A 328 -5.23 -11.87 -15.69
C ILE A 328 -5.08 -12.48 -17.10
N ARG A 329 -5.83 -13.54 -17.40
CA ARG A 329 -5.83 -14.17 -18.74
C ARG A 329 -6.18 -13.18 -19.84
N MET A 330 -7.23 -12.39 -19.63
CA MET A 330 -7.72 -11.44 -20.62
C MET A 330 -6.74 -10.28 -20.88
N ILE A 331 -6.03 -9.83 -19.83
CA ILE A 331 -5.17 -8.64 -19.90
C ILE A 331 -3.71 -8.97 -20.18
N PHE A 332 -3.20 -10.07 -19.60
CA PHE A 332 -1.77 -10.39 -19.62
C PHE A 332 -1.44 -11.71 -20.38
N GLY A 333 -2.41 -12.61 -20.55
CA GLY A 333 -2.22 -13.89 -21.21
C GLY A 333 -2.30 -15.10 -20.27
N GLU A 334 -2.43 -16.29 -20.86
CA GLU A 334 -2.55 -17.56 -20.11
C GLU A 334 -1.27 -17.94 -19.39
N GLU A 335 -0.13 -17.57 -19.92
CA GLU A 335 1.20 -17.83 -19.37
C GLU A 335 1.46 -17.10 -18.04
N TYR A 336 0.61 -16.12 -17.67
CA TYR A 336 0.69 -15.38 -16.40
C TYR A 336 -0.28 -15.90 -15.34
N LEU A 337 -0.85 -17.09 -15.51
CA LEU A 337 -1.81 -17.66 -14.58
C LEU A 337 -1.13 -18.48 -13.49
N PHE A 338 -1.52 -18.26 -12.25
CA PHE A 338 -1.27 -19.19 -11.16
C PHE A 338 -2.38 -20.25 -11.06
N SER A 339 -2.01 -21.41 -10.48
CA SER A 339 -2.99 -22.42 -10.10
C SER A 339 -4.00 -21.83 -9.11
N MET A 340 -5.22 -22.37 -9.12
CA MET A 340 -6.29 -21.89 -8.23
C MET A 340 -5.93 -21.97 -6.75
N THR A 341 -5.12 -22.97 -6.35
CA THR A 341 -4.61 -23.09 -4.97
C THR A 341 -3.79 -21.87 -4.57
N VAL A 342 -2.86 -21.42 -5.43
CA VAL A 342 -2.04 -20.22 -5.17
C VAL A 342 -2.92 -18.98 -5.11
N VAL A 343 -3.89 -18.85 -6.03
CA VAL A 343 -4.83 -17.72 -6.06
C VAL A 343 -5.63 -17.63 -4.76
N VAL A 344 -6.19 -18.74 -4.28
CA VAL A 344 -6.94 -18.77 -3.03
C VAL A 344 -6.08 -18.32 -1.85
N ILE A 345 -4.82 -18.75 -1.78
CA ILE A 345 -3.89 -18.36 -0.71
C ILE A 345 -3.56 -16.87 -0.80
N ILE A 346 -3.28 -16.35 -1.99
CA ILE A 346 -3.04 -14.90 -2.20
C ILE A 346 -4.24 -14.07 -1.74
N ILE A 347 -5.45 -14.46 -2.13
CA ILE A 347 -6.66 -13.71 -1.77
C ILE A 347 -7.03 -13.91 -0.30
N ALA A 348 -6.73 -15.06 0.30
CA ALA A 348 -6.90 -15.27 1.74
C ALA A 348 -6.01 -14.32 2.56
N GLU A 349 -4.75 -14.11 2.16
CA GLU A 349 -3.88 -13.10 2.77
C GLU A 349 -4.47 -11.68 2.64
N PHE A 350 -4.94 -11.30 1.45
CA PHE A 350 -5.60 -10.03 1.21
C PHE A 350 -6.83 -9.85 2.11
N PHE A 351 -7.66 -10.88 2.28
CA PHE A 351 -8.85 -10.83 3.13
C PHE A 351 -8.50 -10.71 4.62
N ILE A 352 -7.52 -11.47 5.11
CA ILE A 352 -6.99 -11.34 6.49
C ILE A 352 -6.50 -9.92 6.74
N SER A 353 -5.68 -9.40 5.83
CA SER A 353 -5.14 -8.04 5.91
C SER A 353 -6.26 -6.99 5.90
N GLY A 354 -7.29 -7.19 5.09
CA GLY A 354 -8.46 -6.33 4.98
C GLY A 354 -9.33 -6.28 6.24
N LEU A 355 -9.60 -7.43 6.85
CA LEU A 355 -10.39 -7.50 8.09
C LEU A 355 -9.69 -6.82 9.28
N ARG A 356 -8.37 -6.69 9.25
CA ARG A 356 -7.59 -6.00 10.30
C ARG A 356 -7.66 -4.47 10.20
N GLN A 357 -8.03 -3.91 9.03
CA GLN A 357 -7.88 -2.47 8.76
C GLN A 357 -8.61 -1.58 9.77
N MET A 358 -9.85 -1.90 10.13
CA MET A 358 -10.57 -1.09 11.12
C MET A 358 -9.96 -1.20 12.51
N GLY A 359 -9.55 -2.38 12.94
CA GLY A 359 -8.81 -2.56 14.19
C GLY A 359 -7.56 -1.68 14.26
N LEU A 360 -6.79 -1.63 13.18
CA LEU A 360 -5.59 -0.78 13.06
C LEU A 360 -5.93 0.72 13.12
N GLN A 361 -6.99 1.17 12.43
CA GLN A 361 -7.45 2.57 12.47
C GLN A 361 -7.87 3.00 13.88
N PHE A 362 -8.63 2.16 14.59
CA PHE A 362 -9.04 2.43 15.97
C PHE A 362 -7.84 2.43 16.93
N ARG A 363 -6.90 1.48 16.79
CA ARG A 363 -5.66 1.45 17.54
C ARG A 363 -4.84 2.72 17.36
N GLU A 364 -4.73 3.21 16.11
CA GLU A 364 -4.04 4.44 15.78
C GLU A 364 -4.73 5.66 16.39
N ALA A 365 -6.04 5.78 16.22
CA ALA A 365 -6.84 6.88 16.75
C ALA A 365 -6.86 6.95 18.29
N LEU A 366 -6.76 5.79 18.97
CA LEU A 366 -6.71 5.67 20.42
C LEU A 366 -5.28 5.71 21.00
N GLY A 367 -4.23 5.79 20.16
CA GLY A 367 -2.84 5.90 20.59
C GLY A 367 -2.28 4.63 21.25
N LEU A 368 -2.77 3.44 20.90
CA LEU A 368 -2.43 2.17 21.56
C LEU A 368 -1.11 1.54 21.10
N PHE A 369 -0.22 2.28 20.44
CA PHE A 369 1.04 1.78 19.85
C PHE A 369 2.01 1.15 20.85
N TRP A 370 1.96 1.55 22.11
CA TRP A 370 2.87 1.03 23.12
C TRP A 370 2.64 -0.45 23.43
N TYR A 371 1.38 -0.89 23.40
CA TYR A 371 0.99 -2.22 23.82
C TYR A 371 1.35 -3.31 22.81
N ASP A 372 1.52 -2.96 21.53
CA ASP A 372 1.83 -3.92 20.46
C ASP A 372 3.18 -3.66 19.75
N ARG A 373 4.07 -2.89 20.37
CA ARG A 373 5.35 -2.46 19.77
C ARG A 373 6.26 -3.60 19.27
N TYR A 374 6.22 -4.76 19.92
CA TYR A 374 7.04 -5.92 19.55
C TYR A 374 6.35 -6.87 18.55
N LYS A 375 5.05 -6.72 18.35
CA LYS A 375 4.24 -7.60 17.47
C LYS A 375 4.79 -7.64 16.05
N ALA A 376 5.09 -6.48 15.47
CA ALA A 376 5.57 -6.39 14.10
C ALA A 376 6.94 -7.08 13.90
N LEU A 377 7.81 -7.05 14.91
CA LEU A 377 9.08 -7.77 14.88
C LEU A 377 8.86 -9.28 14.96
N ALA A 378 7.98 -9.73 15.85
CA ALA A 378 7.61 -11.14 15.95
C ALA A 378 6.98 -11.65 14.64
N GLU A 379 6.07 -10.88 14.03
CA GLU A 379 5.46 -11.19 12.73
C GLU A 379 6.55 -11.35 11.65
N ALA A 380 7.52 -10.43 11.58
CA ALA A 380 8.59 -10.46 10.58
C ALA A 380 9.49 -11.69 10.73
N ILE A 381 9.87 -12.05 11.97
CA ILE A 381 10.72 -13.23 12.23
C ILE A 381 9.96 -14.51 11.88
N ILE A 382 8.72 -14.65 12.35
CA ILE A 382 7.90 -15.85 12.08
C ILE A 382 7.65 -15.97 10.57
N ASN A 383 7.29 -14.86 9.90
CA ASN A 383 7.09 -14.83 8.45
C ASN A 383 8.32 -15.36 7.71
N LEU A 384 9.49 -14.80 7.98
CA LEU A 384 10.73 -15.19 7.32
C LEU A 384 11.04 -16.69 7.55
N VAL A 385 10.97 -17.16 8.80
CA VAL A 385 11.28 -18.55 9.14
C VAL A 385 10.30 -19.52 8.50
N VAL A 386 9.00 -19.25 8.62
CA VAL A 386 7.95 -20.14 8.09
C VAL A 386 7.96 -20.13 6.56
N SER A 387 8.13 -18.98 5.91
CA SER A 387 8.24 -18.89 4.45
C SER A 387 9.45 -19.67 3.92
N LEU A 388 10.62 -19.60 4.57
CA LEU A 388 11.82 -20.37 4.19
C LEU A 388 11.65 -21.87 4.36
N ILE A 389 10.85 -22.33 5.34
CA ILE A 389 10.54 -23.74 5.53
C ILE A 389 9.54 -24.22 4.47
N LEU A 390 8.46 -23.47 4.26
CA LEU A 390 7.35 -23.89 3.41
C LEU A 390 7.67 -23.76 1.91
N VAL A 391 8.51 -22.81 1.49
CA VAL A 391 8.85 -22.61 0.08
C VAL A 391 9.43 -23.86 -0.55
N ARG A 392 10.21 -24.64 0.19
CA ARG A 392 10.85 -25.87 -0.31
C ARG A 392 9.86 -26.96 -0.76
N ARG A 393 8.63 -26.96 -0.22
CA ARG A 393 7.60 -27.97 -0.53
C ARG A 393 6.45 -27.41 -1.35
N PHE A 394 6.12 -26.13 -1.15
CA PHE A 394 4.90 -25.51 -1.66
C PHE A 394 5.16 -24.31 -2.59
N GLY A 395 6.44 -23.97 -2.86
CA GLY A 395 6.79 -22.84 -3.74
C GLY A 395 6.11 -21.54 -3.30
N VAL A 396 5.53 -20.82 -4.23
CA VAL A 396 4.80 -19.55 -3.99
C VAL A 396 3.72 -19.69 -2.92
N ALA A 397 2.95 -20.79 -2.95
CA ALA A 397 1.91 -21.03 -1.94
C ALA A 397 2.50 -21.13 -0.52
N GLY A 398 3.72 -21.66 -0.40
CA GLY A 398 4.44 -21.75 0.87
C GLY A 398 4.90 -20.39 1.38
N ILE A 399 5.38 -19.51 0.50
CA ILE A 399 5.83 -18.16 0.87
C ILE A 399 4.66 -17.35 1.42
N ILE A 400 3.55 -17.27 0.69
CA ILE A 400 2.37 -16.51 1.07
C ILE A 400 1.65 -17.17 2.25
N GLY A 401 1.66 -18.53 2.31
CA GLY A 401 1.20 -19.28 3.45
C GLY A 401 1.97 -18.95 4.74
N GLY A 402 3.28 -18.70 4.64
CA GLY A 402 4.11 -18.18 5.73
C GLY A 402 3.64 -16.83 6.25
N THR A 403 3.26 -15.92 5.35
CA THR A 403 2.68 -14.62 5.70
C THR A 403 1.32 -14.78 6.40
N ILE A 404 0.47 -15.69 5.94
CA ILE A 404 -0.79 -16.01 6.61
C ILE A 404 -0.54 -16.56 8.02
N ILE A 405 0.34 -17.56 8.15
CA ILE A 405 0.65 -18.19 9.43
C ILE A 405 1.23 -17.17 10.42
N SER A 406 2.18 -16.33 10.00
CA SER A 406 2.74 -15.30 10.86
C SER A 406 1.68 -14.29 11.32
N SER A 407 0.79 -13.86 10.43
CA SER A 407 -0.32 -12.97 10.76
C SER A 407 -1.34 -13.63 11.72
N LEU A 408 -1.66 -14.91 11.54
CA LEU A 408 -2.54 -15.66 12.44
C LEU A 408 -1.93 -15.82 13.82
N LEU A 409 -0.63 -16.11 13.91
CA LEU A 409 0.07 -16.30 15.18
C LEU A 409 0.34 -14.98 15.93
N THR A 410 0.33 -13.83 15.26
CA THR A 410 0.69 -12.56 15.87
C THR A 410 -0.43 -11.53 15.80
N CYS A 411 -0.86 -11.13 14.61
CA CYS A 411 -1.69 -9.96 14.39
C CYS A 411 -3.18 -10.20 14.62
N VAL A 412 -3.70 -11.31 14.08
CA VAL A 412 -5.14 -11.57 14.01
C VAL A 412 -5.81 -11.66 15.38
N TRP A 413 -5.11 -12.18 16.38
CA TRP A 413 -5.65 -12.27 17.74
C TRP A 413 -5.16 -11.13 18.65
N PHE A 414 -3.92 -10.66 18.48
CA PHE A 414 -3.31 -9.71 19.40
C PHE A 414 -3.80 -8.27 19.17
N GLU A 415 -4.02 -7.86 17.93
CA GLU A 415 -4.56 -6.52 17.62
C GLU A 415 -5.96 -6.30 18.22
N PRO A 416 -6.94 -7.20 18.01
CA PRO A 416 -8.24 -7.08 18.67
C PRO A 416 -8.14 -7.18 20.20
N TYR A 417 -7.24 -8.03 20.73
CA TYR A 417 -7.01 -8.10 22.18
C TYR A 417 -6.56 -6.75 22.73
N VAL A 418 -5.55 -6.12 22.11
CA VAL A 418 -5.06 -4.80 22.54
C VAL A 418 -6.18 -3.75 22.46
N LEU A 419 -6.93 -3.71 21.36
CA LEU A 419 -8.04 -2.78 21.18
C LEU A 419 -9.12 -2.97 22.25
N MET A 420 -9.58 -4.21 22.48
CA MET A 420 -10.65 -4.47 23.44
C MET A 420 -10.21 -4.23 24.88
N ARG A 421 -8.99 -4.69 25.25
CA ARG A 421 -8.50 -4.60 26.63
C ARG A 421 -8.07 -3.18 27.05
N TYR A 422 -7.40 -2.45 26.16
CA TYR A 422 -6.79 -1.16 26.50
C TYR A 422 -7.50 0.03 25.86
N GLY A 423 -8.27 -0.17 24.79
CA GLY A 423 -9.02 0.88 24.11
C GLY A 423 -10.47 0.97 24.57
N ILE A 424 -11.13 -0.18 24.77
CA ILE A 424 -12.58 -0.26 25.10
C ILE A 424 -12.79 -0.59 26.59
N GLU A 425 -11.94 -1.44 27.17
CA GLU A 425 -11.81 -1.86 28.58
C GLU A 425 -13.04 -2.59 29.17
N GLU A 426 -14.23 -2.01 29.11
CA GLU A 426 -15.45 -2.59 29.68
C GLU A 426 -15.84 -3.90 28.97
N ASP A 427 -16.08 -4.98 29.71
CA ASP A 427 -16.47 -6.31 29.19
C ASP A 427 -15.60 -6.82 28.03
N TRP A 428 -14.31 -6.48 28.01
CA TRP A 428 -13.40 -6.73 26.89
C TRP A 428 -13.36 -8.22 26.46
N GLN A 429 -13.45 -9.17 27.39
CA GLN A 429 -13.41 -10.61 27.09
C GLN A 429 -14.64 -11.04 26.27
N LYS A 430 -15.83 -10.58 26.66
CA LYS A 430 -17.10 -10.87 25.95
C LYS A 430 -17.09 -10.23 24.55
N LYS A 431 -16.57 -8.99 24.46
CA LYS A 431 -16.45 -8.26 23.19
C LYS A 431 -15.43 -8.93 22.26
N LEU A 432 -14.30 -9.40 22.80
CA LEU A 432 -13.28 -10.11 22.04
C LEU A 432 -13.80 -11.47 21.52
N ARG A 433 -14.49 -12.25 22.38
CA ARG A 433 -15.13 -13.52 21.95
C ARG A 433 -16.12 -13.28 20.81
N ARG A 434 -16.96 -12.26 20.92
CA ARG A 434 -17.90 -11.89 19.85
C ARG A 434 -17.18 -11.51 18.57
N TYR A 435 -16.13 -10.72 18.64
CA TYR A 435 -15.32 -10.36 17.48
C TYR A 435 -14.80 -11.60 16.73
N PHE A 436 -14.28 -12.62 17.46
CA PHE A 436 -13.80 -13.84 16.82
C PHE A 436 -14.92 -14.70 16.25
N MET A 437 -16.08 -14.74 16.89
CA MET A 437 -17.26 -15.42 16.33
C MET A 437 -17.68 -14.76 15.00
N ASP A 438 -17.79 -13.43 15.00
CA ASP A 438 -18.10 -12.66 13.80
C ASP A 438 -17.03 -12.88 12.71
N TYR A 439 -15.76 -12.95 13.10
CA TYR A 439 -14.63 -13.21 12.19
C TYR A 439 -14.77 -14.58 11.50
N ILE A 440 -15.08 -15.65 12.24
CA ILE A 440 -15.30 -16.99 11.68
C ILE A 440 -16.49 -17.01 10.73
N VAL A 441 -17.61 -16.40 11.12
CA VAL A 441 -18.82 -16.33 10.27
C VAL A 441 -18.52 -15.60 8.95
N ARG A 442 -17.75 -14.51 9.00
CA ARG A 442 -17.31 -13.77 7.81
C ARG A 442 -16.48 -14.63 6.86
N TRP A 443 -15.57 -15.46 7.39
CA TRP A 443 -14.81 -16.41 6.60
C TRP A 443 -15.69 -17.45 5.94
N VAL A 444 -16.63 -18.04 6.67
CA VAL A 444 -17.57 -19.03 6.14
C VAL A 444 -18.44 -18.42 5.03
N VAL A 445 -18.92 -17.21 5.22
CA VAL A 445 -19.73 -16.49 4.20
C VAL A 445 -18.93 -16.25 2.94
N VAL A 446 -17.72 -15.69 3.03
CA VAL A 446 -16.90 -15.39 1.85
C VAL A 446 -16.46 -16.67 1.15
N ALA A 447 -16.05 -17.70 1.89
CA ALA A 447 -15.68 -18.99 1.32
C ALA A 447 -16.86 -19.67 0.61
N GLY A 448 -18.05 -19.67 1.24
CA GLY A 448 -19.25 -20.25 0.64
C GLY A 448 -19.69 -19.54 -0.63
N VAL A 449 -19.75 -18.19 -0.61
CA VAL A 449 -20.07 -17.39 -1.81
C VAL A 449 -19.06 -17.62 -2.91
N SER A 450 -17.76 -17.64 -2.58
CA SER A 450 -16.68 -17.89 -3.54
C SER A 450 -16.81 -19.28 -4.17
N ALA A 451 -17.03 -20.32 -3.36
CA ALA A 451 -17.16 -21.69 -3.84
C ALA A 451 -18.37 -21.87 -4.79
N VAL A 452 -19.55 -21.34 -4.39
CA VAL A 452 -20.76 -21.38 -5.21
C VAL A 452 -20.56 -20.61 -6.53
N SER A 453 -20.01 -19.39 -6.46
CA SER A 453 -19.77 -18.58 -7.65
C SER A 453 -18.73 -19.22 -8.56
N TYR A 454 -17.64 -19.77 -8.01
CA TYR A 454 -16.62 -20.48 -8.78
C TYR A 454 -17.21 -21.69 -9.53
N TRP A 455 -18.03 -22.49 -8.85
CA TRP A 455 -18.71 -23.64 -9.45
C TRP A 455 -19.64 -23.23 -10.61
N ILE A 456 -20.45 -22.16 -10.41
CA ILE A 456 -21.31 -21.62 -11.48
C ILE A 456 -20.48 -21.14 -12.68
N PHE A 457 -19.35 -20.44 -12.41
CA PHE A 457 -18.52 -19.85 -13.47
C PHE A 457 -17.75 -20.90 -14.30
N GLN A 458 -17.53 -22.10 -13.75
CA GLN A 458 -17.00 -23.24 -14.55
C GLN A 458 -17.96 -23.66 -15.67
N LEU A 459 -19.24 -23.41 -15.54
CA LEU A 459 -20.27 -23.71 -16.55
C LEU A 459 -20.42 -22.58 -17.58
N MET A 460 -19.72 -21.46 -17.40
CA MET A 460 -19.86 -20.27 -18.24
C MET A 460 -18.62 -20.02 -19.10
N PRO A 461 -18.77 -19.43 -20.29
CA PRO A 461 -17.64 -19.05 -21.12
C PRO A 461 -16.75 -18.01 -20.41
N GLN A 462 -15.43 -18.15 -20.57
CA GLN A 462 -14.43 -17.21 -20.06
C GLN A 462 -13.61 -16.64 -21.24
N THR A 463 -14.29 -16.11 -22.27
CA THR A 463 -13.68 -15.77 -23.54
C THR A 463 -13.50 -14.27 -23.78
N ASN A 464 -14.39 -13.43 -23.25
CA ASN A 464 -14.38 -11.99 -23.54
C ASN A 464 -14.85 -11.13 -22.38
N PHE A 465 -14.66 -9.81 -22.51
CA PHE A 465 -14.99 -8.83 -21.49
C PHE A 465 -16.48 -8.81 -21.09
N LEU A 466 -17.38 -9.15 -22.03
CA LEU A 466 -18.81 -9.23 -21.72
C LEU A 466 -19.09 -10.31 -20.67
N TRP A 467 -18.53 -11.51 -20.85
CA TRP A 467 -18.66 -12.61 -19.88
C TRP A 467 -18.04 -12.27 -18.53
N PHE A 468 -16.94 -11.53 -18.51
CA PHE A 468 -16.36 -11.02 -17.27
C PHE A 468 -17.34 -10.12 -16.49
N ILE A 469 -18.03 -9.20 -17.20
CA ILE A 469 -19.06 -8.34 -16.58
C ILE A 469 -20.26 -9.19 -16.11
N VAL A 470 -20.75 -10.12 -16.92
CA VAL A 470 -21.88 -10.98 -16.56
C VAL A 470 -21.57 -11.81 -15.31
N GLN A 471 -20.40 -12.42 -15.22
CA GLN A 471 -19.97 -13.17 -14.04
C GLN A 471 -19.83 -12.25 -12.83
N GLY A 472 -19.31 -11.03 -13.00
CA GLY A 472 -19.26 -10.01 -11.94
C GLY A 472 -20.64 -9.62 -11.41
N LEU A 473 -21.63 -9.47 -12.27
CA LEU A 473 -23.02 -9.17 -11.88
C LEU A 473 -23.68 -10.36 -11.15
N ILE A 474 -23.47 -11.58 -11.63
CA ILE A 474 -23.96 -12.81 -10.96
C ILE A 474 -23.32 -12.94 -9.57
N TYR A 475 -21.99 -12.76 -9.47
CA TYR A 475 -21.30 -12.75 -8.18
C TYR A 475 -21.90 -11.71 -7.23
N THR A 476 -22.12 -10.49 -7.71
CA THR A 476 -22.73 -9.41 -6.93
C THR A 476 -24.11 -9.79 -6.42
N ALA A 477 -24.95 -10.40 -7.24
CA ALA A 477 -26.27 -10.85 -6.85
C ALA A 477 -26.20 -11.96 -5.78
N ILE A 478 -25.31 -12.96 -5.95
CA ILE A 478 -25.12 -14.05 -4.98
C ILE A 478 -24.61 -13.47 -3.65
N PHE A 479 -23.60 -12.61 -3.67
CA PHE A 479 -23.06 -11.99 -2.46
C PHE A 479 -24.12 -11.17 -1.73
N ALA A 480 -24.87 -10.33 -2.45
CA ALA A 480 -25.94 -9.52 -1.89
C ALA A 480 -27.03 -10.38 -1.25
N ALA A 481 -27.46 -11.46 -1.93
CA ALA A 481 -28.47 -12.39 -1.41
C ALA A 481 -28.01 -13.06 -0.09
N VAL A 482 -26.77 -13.54 -0.05
CA VAL A 482 -26.20 -14.17 1.15
C VAL A 482 -26.03 -13.16 2.28
N VAL A 483 -25.53 -11.94 1.99
CA VAL A 483 -25.41 -10.88 3.01
C VAL A 483 -26.76 -10.48 3.56
N LEU A 484 -27.78 -10.33 2.74
CA LEU A 484 -29.15 -10.02 3.18
C LEU A 484 -29.73 -11.13 4.07
N THR A 485 -29.50 -12.38 3.72
CA THR A 485 -30.00 -13.54 4.45
C THR A 485 -29.30 -13.68 5.82
N VAL A 486 -27.97 -13.56 5.85
CA VAL A 486 -27.17 -13.79 7.06
C VAL A 486 -27.18 -12.57 7.98
N TYR A 487 -27.03 -11.36 7.41
CA TYR A 487 -26.80 -10.13 8.19
C TYR A 487 -27.98 -9.16 8.15
N GLY A 488 -29.00 -9.38 7.34
CA GLY A 488 -30.12 -8.45 7.14
C GLY A 488 -30.83 -8.02 8.42
N ARG A 489 -30.80 -8.86 9.47
CA ARG A 489 -31.39 -8.57 10.80
C ARG A 489 -30.40 -8.05 11.83
N THR A 490 -29.11 -7.94 11.49
CA THR A 490 -28.11 -7.46 12.46
C THR A 490 -28.18 -5.93 12.63
N PRO A 491 -27.95 -5.42 13.86
CA PRO A 491 -28.01 -3.98 14.12
C PRO A 491 -27.05 -3.16 13.24
N GLU A 492 -25.88 -3.71 12.92
CA GLU A 492 -24.86 -3.05 12.09
C GLU A 492 -25.35 -2.87 10.65
N PHE A 493 -25.97 -3.90 10.08
CA PHE A 493 -26.55 -3.85 8.74
C PHE A 493 -27.71 -2.86 8.67
N GLN A 494 -28.63 -2.93 9.63
CA GLN A 494 -29.79 -2.03 9.71
C GLN A 494 -29.35 -0.57 9.84
N TYR A 495 -28.34 -0.28 10.66
CA TYR A 495 -27.78 1.07 10.79
C TYR A 495 -27.22 1.59 9.46
N LEU A 496 -26.44 0.77 8.74
CA LEU A 496 -25.88 1.17 7.42
C LEU A 496 -26.99 1.37 6.38
N LEU A 497 -28.01 0.53 6.39
CA LEU A 497 -29.18 0.64 5.50
C LEU A 497 -29.93 1.93 5.75
N GLU A 498 -30.29 2.22 7.02
CA GLU A 498 -30.97 3.47 7.39
C GLU A 498 -30.15 4.72 6.99
N MET A 499 -28.85 4.71 7.25
CA MET A 499 -27.98 5.83 6.90
C MET A 499 -27.97 6.08 5.37
N THR A 500 -27.96 5.02 4.58
CA THR A 500 -27.99 5.09 3.11
C THR A 500 -29.35 5.59 2.61
N VAL A 501 -30.44 5.05 3.14
CA VAL A 501 -31.82 5.46 2.78
C VAL A 501 -32.10 6.91 3.16
N ARG A 502 -31.66 7.36 4.37
CA ARG A 502 -31.80 8.77 4.80
C ARG A 502 -31.06 9.74 3.86
N LYS A 503 -29.82 9.38 3.44
CA LYS A 503 -29.06 10.19 2.49
C LYS A 503 -29.72 10.24 1.11
N LEU A 504 -30.24 9.12 0.61
CA LEU A 504 -30.99 9.07 -0.65
C LEU A 504 -32.27 9.92 -0.60
N LYS A 505 -33.07 9.78 0.48
CA LYS A 505 -34.28 10.59 0.68
C LYS A 505 -33.97 12.08 0.76
N LYS A 506 -32.88 12.47 1.43
CA LYS A 506 -32.42 13.86 1.52
C LYS A 506 -32.00 14.41 0.15
N LYS A 507 -31.32 13.59 -0.67
CA LYS A 507 -30.87 13.97 -2.03
C LYS A 507 -32.05 14.08 -3.00
N LEU A 508 -33.07 13.23 -2.85
CA LEU A 508 -34.29 13.27 -3.63
C LEU A 508 -35.24 14.43 -3.23
N ARG A 509 -35.18 14.87 -1.95
CA ARG A 509 -35.96 16.01 -1.45
C ARG A 509 -35.23 17.35 -1.56
N GLY A 510 -33.91 17.38 -1.73
CA GLY A 510 -33.09 18.60 -1.85
C GLY A 510 -32.67 18.90 -3.28
N GLY A 511 -33.41 18.45 -4.25
CA GLY A 511 -33.32 18.83 -5.66
C GLY A 511 -34.28 19.96 -6.02
N GLU A 512 -34.58 20.83 -5.03
CA GLU A 512 -35.17 22.18 -5.25
C GLU A 512 -34.15 23.24 -4.82
#